data_30d7fb3e917ecb37f49f68102638890e
#
_entry.id   30d7fb3e917ecb37f49f68102638890e
#
_cell.length_a   1.000
_cell.length_b   1.000
_cell.length_c   1.000
_cell.angle_alpha   90.00
_cell.angle_beta   90.00
_cell.angle_gamma   90.00
#
_symmetry.space_group_name_H-M   'P 1'
#
loop_
_entity.id
_entity.type
_entity.pdbx_description
1 polymer ?
#
loop_
_entity_poly.entity_id
_entity_poly.type
_entity_poly.pdbx_seq_one_letter_code
_entity_poly.pdbx_strand_id
1 'polypeptide(L)'
;MFFLFFAALAPALAEALAQWRDDPAVAMVYLRGAGDRAFCAGGDIQALYRSCKANQEAGRRVDSYAEDFFEREYRLDYNLHTFPKPVLCFGHGVVMGGGLGLLAASRFRVVTPKSRVAMPEITIGLFPDAGGTTLLSAMPGTLGLFLGLTGT
;
A
#
# COMPACT_ATOMS: atom_id res chain seq x y z
N MET A 1 -0.40 -17.35 4.01
CA MET A 1 1.01 -16.99 3.77
C MET A 1 1.10 -15.90 2.70
N PHE A 2 0.50 -14.74 2.95
CA PHE A 2 0.43 -13.59 2.01
C PHE A 2 1.03 -12.29 2.58
N PHE A 3 1.44 -12.28 3.85
CA PHE A 3 1.81 -11.06 4.58
C PHE A 3 3.32 -10.75 4.61
N LEU A 4 4.17 -11.71 4.27
CA LEU A 4 5.63 -11.50 4.24
C LEU A 4 6.10 -10.65 3.03
N PHE A 5 5.21 -10.36 2.09
CA PHE A 5 5.59 -9.76 0.81
C PHE A 5 5.85 -8.26 0.90
N PHE A 6 5.11 -7.51 1.72
CA PHE A 6 5.20 -6.04 1.66
C PHE A 6 6.51 -5.51 2.26
N ALA A 7 6.98 -6.06 3.38
CA ALA A 7 8.24 -5.63 4.00
C ALA A 7 9.48 -5.87 3.11
N ALA A 8 9.47 -6.96 2.33
CA ALA A 8 10.53 -7.25 1.35
C ALA A 8 10.27 -6.61 -0.02
N LEU A 9 8.99 -6.42 -0.39
CA LEU A 9 8.60 -5.87 -1.68
C LEU A 9 8.88 -4.37 -1.76
N ALA A 10 8.59 -3.61 -0.70
CA ALA A 10 8.71 -2.15 -0.75
C ALA A 10 10.15 -1.68 -1.05
N PRO A 11 11.21 -2.21 -0.42
CA PRO A 11 12.58 -1.88 -0.80
C PRO A 11 12.94 -2.27 -2.23
N ALA A 12 12.58 -3.48 -2.65
CA ALA A 12 12.90 -3.99 -3.98
C ALA A 12 12.19 -3.18 -5.08
N LEU A 13 10.93 -2.81 -4.87
CA LEU A 13 10.18 -1.99 -5.81
C LEU A 13 10.72 -0.55 -5.84
N ALA A 14 11.09 0.01 -4.69
CA ALA A 14 11.71 1.34 -4.62
C ALA A 14 13.04 1.39 -5.37
N GLU A 15 13.88 0.36 -5.22
CA GLU A 15 15.14 0.22 -5.96
C GLU A 15 14.89 0.12 -7.48
N ALA A 16 13.98 -0.75 -7.90
CA ALA A 16 13.62 -0.88 -9.32
C ALA A 16 13.12 0.44 -9.91
N LEU A 17 12.24 1.15 -9.20
CA LEU A 17 11.75 2.46 -9.63
C LEU A 17 12.88 3.50 -9.74
N ALA A 18 13.83 3.50 -8.79
CA ALA A 18 14.98 4.38 -8.85
C ALA A 18 15.85 4.13 -10.09
N GLN A 19 16.10 2.86 -10.43
CA GLN A 19 16.83 2.48 -11.64
C GLN A 19 16.08 2.85 -12.93
N TRP A 20 14.76 2.68 -12.96
CA TRP A 20 13.94 2.91 -14.17
C TRP A 20 13.58 4.37 -14.40
N ARG A 21 13.73 5.22 -13.39
CA ARG A 21 13.33 6.63 -13.45
C ARG A 21 13.90 7.34 -14.65
N ASP A 22 15.20 7.21 -14.86
CA ASP A 22 15.95 7.94 -15.88
C ASP A 22 16.42 7.05 -17.05
N ASP A 23 16.11 5.75 -17.02
CA ASP A 23 16.46 4.81 -18.08
C ASP A 23 15.60 5.02 -19.33
N PRO A 24 16.16 5.49 -20.46
CA PRO A 24 15.39 5.75 -21.67
C PRO A 24 14.79 4.47 -22.31
N ALA A 25 15.29 3.30 -21.97
CA ALA A 25 14.73 2.02 -22.45
C ALA A 25 13.41 1.66 -21.75
N VAL A 26 13.11 2.28 -20.60
CA VAL A 26 11.87 2.04 -19.87
C VAL A 26 10.83 3.10 -20.24
N ALA A 27 9.85 2.73 -21.04
CA ALA A 27 8.77 3.63 -21.46
C ALA A 27 7.65 3.75 -20.42
N MET A 28 7.36 2.68 -19.67
CA MET A 28 6.32 2.63 -18.64
C MET A 28 6.60 1.51 -17.62
N VAL A 29 5.92 1.60 -16.47
CA VAL A 29 5.95 0.54 -15.44
C VAL A 29 4.58 -0.13 -15.39
N TYR A 30 4.57 -1.46 -15.37
CA TYR A 30 3.38 -2.27 -15.17
C TYR A 30 3.47 -3.04 -13.86
N LEU A 31 2.58 -2.72 -12.92
CA LEU A 31 2.47 -3.39 -11.62
C LEU A 31 1.32 -4.39 -11.63
N ARG A 32 1.60 -5.63 -11.26
CA ARG A 32 0.58 -6.67 -11.03
C ARG A 32 1.00 -7.60 -9.90
N GLY A 33 0.02 -8.18 -9.21
CA GLY A 33 0.28 -9.23 -8.23
C GLY A 33 0.66 -10.56 -8.89
N ALA A 34 1.45 -11.37 -8.20
CA ALA A 34 1.74 -12.73 -8.60
C ALA A 34 0.53 -13.65 -8.31
N GLY A 35 0.21 -14.56 -9.24
CA GLY A 35 -0.94 -15.46 -9.14
C GLY A 35 -2.29 -14.75 -9.33
N ASP A 36 -3.38 -15.41 -8.95
CA ASP A 36 -4.75 -14.98 -9.31
C ASP A 36 -5.59 -14.49 -8.13
N ARG A 37 -5.08 -14.64 -6.89
CA ARG A 37 -5.87 -14.39 -5.67
C ARG A 37 -5.90 -12.93 -5.26
N ALA A 38 -4.79 -12.24 -5.37
CA ALA A 38 -4.64 -10.88 -4.87
C ALA A 38 -3.57 -10.12 -5.66
N PHE A 39 -3.81 -8.83 -5.84
CA PHE A 39 -2.74 -7.89 -6.17
C PHE A 39 -1.85 -7.69 -4.95
N CYS A 40 -2.42 -7.17 -3.87
CA CYS A 40 -1.73 -6.97 -2.60
C CYS A 40 -2.78 -6.77 -1.49
N ALA A 41 -2.61 -7.47 -0.36
CA ALA A 41 -3.51 -7.38 0.79
C ALA A 41 -2.96 -6.48 1.93
N GLY A 42 -1.88 -5.73 1.68
CA GLY A 42 -1.24 -4.86 2.67
C GLY A 42 -0.07 -5.50 3.41
N GLY A 43 0.28 -4.93 4.55
CA GLY A 43 1.45 -5.30 5.34
C GLY A 43 1.24 -6.48 6.31
N ASP A 44 2.33 -6.90 6.95
CA ASP A 44 2.30 -7.91 8.03
C ASP A 44 1.82 -7.28 9.34
N ILE A 45 0.50 -7.29 9.54
CA ILE A 45 -0.14 -6.75 10.75
C ILE A 45 0.36 -7.44 12.03
N GLN A 46 0.70 -8.73 11.96
CA GLN A 46 1.23 -9.43 13.14
C GLN A 46 2.62 -8.94 13.53
N ALA A 47 3.48 -8.68 12.56
CA ALA A 47 4.81 -8.12 12.81
C ALA A 47 4.70 -6.68 13.35
N LEU A 48 3.83 -5.84 12.78
CA LEU A 48 3.53 -4.50 13.29
C LEU A 48 3.04 -4.55 14.74
N TYR A 49 2.07 -5.42 15.03
CA TYR A 49 1.55 -5.59 16.38
C TYR A 49 2.64 -5.98 17.38
N ARG A 50 3.50 -6.96 17.04
CA ARG A 50 4.62 -7.39 17.93
C ARG A 50 5.58 -6.26 18.21
N SER A 51 5.95 -5.48 17.20
CA SER A 51 6.85 -4.32 17.37
C SER A 51 6.24 -3.26 18.28
N CYS A 52 4.99 -2.86 18.02
CA CYS A 52 4.28 -1.88 18.84
C CYS A 52 4.12 -2.38 20.29
N LYS A 53 3.78 -3.64 20.49
CA LYS A 53 3.63 -4.25 21.81
C LYS A 53 4.94 -4.27 22.60
N ALA A 54 6.04 -4.65 21.97
CA ALA A 54 7.38 -4.64 22.61
C ALA A 54 7.77 -3.23 23.08
N ASN A 55 7.51 -2.21 22.28
CA ASN A 55 7.77 -0.82 22.63
C ASN A 55 6.88 -0.34 23.79
N GLN A 56 5.60 -0.71 23.78
CA GLN A 56 4.66 -0.37 24.84
C GLN A 56 5.06 -1.02 26.18
N GLU A 57 5.38 -2.31 26.18
CA GLU A 57 5.80 -3.05 27.38
C GLU A 57 7.11 -2.53 27.97
N ALA A 58 8.05 -2.12 27.11
CA ALA A 58 9.32 -1.54 27.53
C ALA A 58 9.22 -0.07 27.99
N GLY A 59 8.10 0.61 27.72
CA GLY A 59 7.95 2.06 27.96
C GLY A 59 8.94 2.92 27.16
N ARG A 60 9.60 2.35 26.16
CA ARG A 60 10.57 3.01 25.29
C ARG A 60 10.71 2.25 23.97
N ARG A 61 11.30 2.90 22.98
CA ARG A 61 11.62 2.25 21.69
C ARG A 61 12.68 1.16 21.87
N VAL A 62 12.33 -0.08 21.64
CA VAL A 62 13.20 -1.27 21.63
C VAL A 62 13.16 -2.01 20.29
N ASP A 63 12.15 -1.71 19.46
CA ASP A 63 11.95 -2.30 18.13
C ASP A 63 11.50 -1.21 17.15
N SER A 64 12.21 -1.05 16.05
CA SER A 64 11.95 -0.02 15.03
C SER A 64 11.08 -0.53 13.86
N TYR A 65 10.70 -1.80 13.85
CA TYR A 65 10.06 -2.42 12.68
C TYR A 65 8.82 -1.66 12.21
N ALA A 66 7.93 -1.26 13.13
CA ALA A 66 6.70 -0.56 12.74
C ALA A 66 6.99 0.81 12.09
N GLU A 67 7.93 1.58 12.66
CA GLU A 67 8.32 2.89 12.12
C GLU A 67 9.00 2.73 10.75
N ASP A 68 9.96 1.81 10.65
CA ASP A 68 10.68 1.55 9.41
C ASP A 68 9.74 1.03 8.31
N PHE A 69 8.72 0.26 8.69
CA PHE A 69 7.69 -0.24 7.78
C PHE A 69 6.89 0.92 7.17
N PHE A 70 6.30 1.77 7.98
CA PHE A 70 5.48 2.89 7.50
C PHE A 70 6.32 3.93 6.74
N GLU A 71 7.55 4.21 7.17
CA GLU A 71 8.44 5.11 6.43
C GLU A 71 8.70 4.60 5.02
N ARG A 72 9.00 3.31 4.86
CA ARG A 72 9.27 2.70 3.56
C ARG A 72 8.02 2.66 2.68
N GLU A 73 6.87 2.33 3.25
CA GLU A 73 5.59 2.29 2.56
C GLU A 73 5.22 3.65 2.00
N TYR A 74 5.18 4.67 2.85
CA TYR A 74 4.79 6.02 2.42
C TYR A 74 5.77 6.64 1.45
N ARG A 75 7.06 6.36 1.61
CA ARG A 75 8.08 6.78 0.66
C ARG A 75 7.90 6.11 -0.71
N LEU A 76 7.54 4.84 -0.72
CA LEU A 76 7.24 4.11 -1.95
C LEU A 76 6.00 4.67 -2.65
N ASP A 77 4.91 4.91 -1.93
CA ASP A 77 3.68 5.50 -2.48
C ASP A 77 3.95 6.89 -3.07
N TYR A 78 4.71 7.72 -2.36
CA TYR A 78 5.13 9.02 -2.89
C TYR A 78 5.96 8.90 -4.15
N ASN A 79 6.93 7.98 -4.19
CA ASN A 79 7.78 7.75 -5.37
C ASN A 79 6.98 7.26 -6.58
N LEU A 80 5.97 6.41 -6.35
CA LEU A 80 5.04 5.97 -7.39
C LEU A 80 4.17 7.13 -7.90
N HIS A 81 3.61 7.90 -6.98
CA HIS A 81 2.74 9.04 -7.32
C HIS A 81 3.47 10.11 -8.13
N THR A 82 4.73 10.36 -7.81
CA THR A 82 5.58 11.36 -8.48
C THR A 82 6.47 10.76 -9.56
N PHE A 83 6.23 9.51 -9.96
CA PHE A 83 7.06 8.85 -10.94
C PHE A 83 6.94 9.52 -12.32
N PRO A 84 8.05 9.87 -13.00
CA PRO A 84 8.00 10.67 -14.22
C PRO A 84 7.45 9.92 -15.44
N LYS A 85 7.39 8.60 -15.38
CA LYS A 85 6.88 7.75 -16.48
C LYS A 85 5.51 7.18 -16.12
N PRO A 86 4.70 6.77 -17.11
CA PRO A 86 3.42 6.12 -16.86
C PRO A 86 3.56 4.88 -15.98
N VAL A 87 2.78 4.82 -14.90
CA VAL A 87 2.64 3.62 -14.06
C VAL A 87 1.22 3.10 -14.23
N LEU A 88 1.08 1.87 -14.73
CA LEU A 88 -0.17 1.15 -14.82
C LEU A 88 -0.21 0.07 -13.74
N CYS A 89 -1.20 0.12 -12.86
CA CYS A 89 -1.41 -0.89 -11.84
C CYS A 89 -2.65 -1.72 -12.13
N PHE A 90 -2.49 -3.04 -12.13
CA PHE A 90 -3.56 -4.01 -12.33
C PHE A 90 -3.95 -4.64 -11.00
N GLY A 91 -4.97 -4.07 -10.37
CA GLY A 91 -5.49 -4.47 -9.07
C GLY A 91 -6.51 -5.59 -9.19
N HIS A 92 -6.07 -6.83 -9.38
CA HIS A 92 -6.94 -8.00 -9.43
C HIS A 92 -7.10 -8.67 -8.06
N GLY A 93 -8.22 -9.39 -7.86
CA GLY A 93 -8.49 -10.09 -6.60
C GLY A 93 -8.52 -9.14 -5.40
N VAL A 94 -7.81 -9.45 -4.32
CA VAL A 94 -7.76 -8.60 -3.12
C VAL A 94 -6.79 -7.44 -3.34
N VAL A 95 -7.26 -6.22 -3.03
CA VAL A 95 -6.50 -4.95 -3.09
C VAL A 95 -6.85 -4.16 -1.84
N MET A 96 -6.06 -4.30 -0.76
CA MET A 96 -6.42 -3.74 0.55
C MET A 96 -5.22 -3.10 1.24
N GLY A 97 -5.49 -2.11 2.10
CA GLY A 97 -4.46 -1.41 2.86
C GLY A 97 -3.37 -0.83 1.98
N GLY A 98 -2.11 -1.09 2.28
CA GLY A 98 -0.97 -0.66 1.45
C GLY A 98 -1.05 -1.14 -0.01
N GLY A 99 -1.76 -2.24 -0.30
CA GLY A 99 -2.06 -2.65 -1.67
C GLY A 99 -2.96 -1.66 -2.41
N LEU A 100 -3.93 -1.07 -1.71
CA LEU A 100 -4.73 0.02 -2.27
C LEU A 100 -3.92 1.31 -2.39
N GLY A 101 -2.99 1.56 -1.46
CA GLY A 101 -2.03 2.66 -1.56
C GLY A 101 -1.25 2.63 -2.88
N LEU A 102 -0.65 1.48 -3.22
CA LEU A 102 0.06 1.29 -4.49
C LEU A 102 -0.85 1.50 -5.72
N LEU A 103 -2.08 0.98 -5.67
CA LEU A 103 -3.06 1.18 -6.75
C LEU A 103 -3.43 2.67 -6.86
N ALA A 104 -3.71 3.33 -5.74
CA ALA A 104 -4.11 4.75 -5.70
C ALA A 104 -2.98 5.68 -6.14
N ALA A 105 -1.73 5.39 -5.78
CA ALA A 105 -0.55 6.15 -6.19
C ALA A 105 -0.25 6.01 -7.69
N SER A 106 -0.72 4.94 -8.34
CA SER A 106 -0.48 4.70 -9.76
C SER A 106 -1.34 5.61 -10.65
N ARG A 107 -0.74 6.10 -11.76
CA ARG A 107 -1.44 6.99 -12.70
C ARG A 107 -2.59 6.30 -13.43
N PHE A 108 -2.38 5.05 -13.86
CA PHE A 108 -3.40 4.25 -14.55
C PHE A 108 -3.77 3.06 -13.68
N ARG A 109 -5.05 2.96 -13.34
CA ARG A 109 -5.60 1.97 -12.42
C ARG A 109 -6.59 1.09 -13.16
N VAL A 110 -6.33 -0.20 -13.18
CA VAL A 110 -7.19 -1.20 -13.79
C VAL A 110 -7.63 -2.18 -12.74
N VAL A 111 -8.93 -2.38 -12.62
CA VAL A 111 -9.53 -3.39 -11.74
C VAL A 111 -10.42 -4.32 -12.54
N THR A 112 -10.80 -5.44 -11.96
CA THR A 112 -11.69 -6.44 -12.57
C THR A 112 -13.00 -6.51 -11.80
N PRO A 113 -14.08 -7.08 -12.37
CA PRO A 113 -15.31 -7.33 -11.62
C PRO A 113 -15.14 -8.22 -10.38
N LYS A 114 -14.02 -8.93 -10.28
CA LYS A 114 -13.67 -9.77 -9.12
C LYS A 114 -12.75 -9.07 -8.13
N SER A 115 -12.34 -7.84 -8.39
CA SER A 115 -11.49 -7.08 -7.47
C SER A 115 -12.26 -6.69 -6.21
N ARG A 116 -11.63 -6.91 -5.07
CA ARG A 116 -12.12 -6.53 -3.75
C ARG A 116 -11.21 -5.44 -3.21
N VAL A 117 -11.72 -4.23 -3.20
CA VAL A 117 -10.94 -3.02 -2.86
C VAL A 117 -11.46 -2.46 -1.55
N ALA A 118 -10.60 -2.30 -0.54
CA ALA A 118 -10.98 -1.73 0.76
C ALA A 118 -9.80 -1.07 1.48
N MET A 119 -10.13 -0.16 2.41
CA MET A 119 -9.24 0.36 3.45
C MET A 119 -9.72 -0.14 4.82
N PRO A 120 -9.36 -1.39 5.22
CA PRO A 120 -9.92 -2.03 6.40
C PRO A 120 -9.23 -1.64 7.72
N GLU A 121 -8.38 -0.63 7.73
CA GLU A 121 -7.51 -0.23 8.84
C GLU A 121 -8.29 0.05 10.12
N ILE A 122 -9.51 0.59 10.02
CA ILE A 122 -10.37 0.86 11.17
C ILE A 122 -10.69 -0.40 11.99
N THR A 123 -10.71 -1.57 11.35
CA THR A 123 -10.99 -2.84 12.03
C THR A 123 -9.88 -3.30 12.97
N ILE A 124 -8.69 -2.72 12.84
CA ILE A 124 -7.52 -3.01 13.66
C ILE A 124 -7.07 -1.80 14.50
N GLY A 125 -7.93 -0.76 14.60
CA GLY A 125 -7.65 0.43 15.38
C GLY A 125 -6.69 1.42 14.73
N LEU A 126 -6.47 1.30 13.41
CA LEU A 126 -5.76 2.29 12.59
C LEU A 126 -6.77 3.15 11.80
N PHE A 127 -6.27 4.12 11.08
CA PHE A 127 -7.02 4.92 10.11
C PHE A 127 -6.56 4.57 8.68
N PRO A 128 -7.35 4.83 7.64
CA PRO A 128 -6.90 4.69 6.25
C PRO A 128 -5.66 5.54 5.99
N ASP A 129 -4.51 4.90 5.92
CA ASP A 129 -3.19 5.48 5.64
C ASP A 129 -2.79 5.29 4.16
N ALA A 130 -1.53 5.11 3.82
CA ALA A 130 -1.05 4.82 2.45
C ALA A 130 -1.73 5.69 1.36
N GLY A 131 -1.92 7.00 1.63
CA GLY A 131 -2.65 7.90 0.74
C GLY A 131 -4.18 7.77 0.77
N GLY A 132 -4.72 6.91 1.64
CA GLY A 132 -6.15 6.61 1.76
C GLY A 132 -6.99 7.84 2.07
N THR A 133 -6.52 8.74 2.92
CA THR A 133 -7.23 9.99 3.22
C THR A 133 -7.43 10.86 1.98
N THR A 134 -6.42 10.97 1.12
CA THR A 134 -6.52 11.69 -0.16
C THR A 134 -7.47 11.00 -1.13
N LEU A 135 -7.35 9.67 -1.27
CA LEU A 135 -8.21 8.87 -2.14
C LEU A 135 -9.68 8.97 -1.71
N LEU A 136 -9.96 8.76 -0.44
CA LEU A 136 -11.33 8.74 0.10
C LEU A 136 -11.97 10.13 0.08
N SER A 137 -11.20 11.19 0.36
CA SER A 137 -11.74 12.56 0.31
C SER A 137 -12.09 13.02 -1.11
N ALA A 138 -11.51 12.42 -2.13
CA ALA A 138 -11.82 12.70 -3.53
C ALA A 138 -13.05 11.94 -4.06
N MET A 139 -13.65 11.05 -3.26
CA MET A 139 -14.83 10.30 -3.66
C MET A 139 -16.11 11.16 -3.59
N PRO A 140 -17.10 10.89 -4.45
CA PRO A 140 -18.32 11.69 -4.51
C PRO A 140 -19.16 11.57 -3.22
N GLY A 141 -19.73 12.70 -2.78
CA GLY A 141 -20.62 12.76 -1.62
C GLY A 141 -19.96 12.29 -0.33
N THR A 142 -20.61 11.41 0.40
CA THR A 142 -20.12 10.83 1.66
C THR A 142 -19.53 9.43 1.52
N LEU A 143 -19.34 8.95 0.29
CA LEU A 143 -18.88 7.59 0.04
C LEU A 143 -17.51 7.31 0.67
N GLY A 144 -16.56 8.23 0.49
CA GLY A 144 -15.22 8.05 1.07
C GLY A 144 -15.24 8.03 2.60
N LEU A 145 -16.06 8.88 3.22
CA LEU A 145 -16.24 8.86 4.67
C LEU A 145 -16.85 7.54 5.15
N PHE A 146 -17.88 7.05 4.45
CA PHE A 146 -18.48 5.74 4.75
C PHE A 146 -17.45 4.62 4.67
N LEU A 147 -16.71 4.52 3.56
CA LEU A 147 -15.71 3.47 3.37
C LEU A 147 -14.59 3.54 4.41
N GLY A 148 -14.09 4.74 4.72
CA GLY A 148 -13.03 4.93 5.71
C GLY A 148 -13.44 4.62 7.15
N LEU A 149 -14.72 4.82 7.49
CA LEU A 149 -15.25 4.54 8.83
C LEU A 149 -15.75 3.09 9.01
N THR A 150 -16.06 2.40 7.93
CA THR A 150 -16.59 1.03 7.98
C THR A 150 -15.57 -0.03 7.60
N GLY A 151 -14.52 0.34 6.89
CA GLY A 151 -13.49 -0.59 6.40
C GLY A 151 -13.97 -1.51 5.27
N THR A 152 -15.09 -1.15 4.60
CA THR A 152 -15.70 -1.94 3.51
C THR A 152 -15.24 -1.48 2.14
#